data_d429da1b235713d4b5b10a139a1bc5c3
#
_entry.id   d429da1b235713d4b5b10a139a1bc5c3
#
_cell.length_a   1.000
_cell.length_b   1.000
_cell.length_c   1.000
_cell.angle_alpha   90.00
_cell.angle_beta   90.00
_cell.angle_gamma   90.00
#
_symmetry.space_group_name_H-M   'P 1'
#
loop_
_entity.id
_entity.type
_entity.pdbx_description
1 polymer ?
#
loop_
_entity_poly.entity_id
_entity_poly.type
_entity_poly.pdbx_seq_one_letter_code
_entity_poly.pdbx_strand_id
1 'polypeptide(L)'
;KRGALFMIDLMLKVQEMGGTVIHCKTDSIKVLDPSEEVANYIISRGKEFGYNFEIEHIFDRICLVNDAVYVCKYTNDPENEDMAGKWDATGKQYQVPYVFKTIFSHEPIVFDDLCETKSTSSALYLDFNEGLPEGEHNYQFIGKTGRFTPVIDGCGGGELYRDAGNDKYARVEGTSRPKEKGKKVSGYRWYESVTIKDNEELKSKIDYIYYNNLVDKAIDNMSNFGDVELFTSDEPMPTEEPVPDFMQIPDTDDEELPFL
;
A
#
# COMPACT_ATOMS: atom_id res chain seq x y z
N LYS A 1 12.85 -0.96 -24.85
CA LYS A 1 14.09 -0.15 -24.80
C LYS A 1 13.90 1.30 -25.27
N ARG A 2 13.14 1.58 -26.38
CA ARG A 2 12.95 2.98 -26.85
C ARG A 2 12.21 3.85 -25.83
N GLY A 3 11.11 3.34 -25.23
CA GLY A 3 10.34 4.09 -24.23
C GLY A 3 11.19 4.46 -22.99
N ALA A 4 11.98 3.52 -22.48
CA ALA A 4 12.84 3.80 -21.32
C ALA A 4 13.89 4.89 -21.62
N LEU A 5 14.52 4.85 -22.80
CA LEU A 5 15.48 5.89 -23.18
C LEU A 5 14.80 7.26 -23.36
N PHE A 6 13.59 7.27 -23.92
CA PHE A 6 12.80 8.48 -24.05
C PHE A 6 12.46 9.08 -22.66
N MET A 7 12.02 8.24 -21.71
CA MET A 7 11.67 8.70 -20.36
C MET A 7 12.89 9.24 -19.60
N ILE A 8 14.07 8.63 -19.79
CA ILE A 8 15.33 9.14 -19.21
C ILE A 8 15.69 10.51 -19.82
N ASP A 9 15.65 10.64 -21.16
CA ASP A 9 15.89 11.91 -21.85
C ASP A 9 14.92 12.99 -21.40
N LEU A 10 13.64 12.64 -21.29
CA LEU A 10 12.59 13.55 -20.83
C LEU A 10 12.85 14.04 -19.40
N MET A 11 13.17 13.11 -18.50
CA MET A 11 13.49 13.43 -17.09
C MET A 11 14.68 14.40 -16.99
N LEU A 12 15.77 14.10 -17.69
CA LEU A 12 16.98 14.95 -17.68
C LEU A 12 16.68 16.35 -18.23
N LYS A 13 15.91 16.45 -19.30
CA LYS A 13 15.51 17.73 -19.88
C LYS A 13 14.61 18.55 -18.97
N VAL A 14 13.67 17.91 -18.28
CA VAL A 14 12.83 18.58 -17.25
C VAL A 14 13.71 19.14 -16.13
N GLN A 15 14.71 18.37 -15.68
CA GLN A 15 15.66 18.81 -14.65
C GLN A 15 16.54 19.97 -15.15
N GLU A 16 17.04 19.93 -16.39
CA GLU A 16 17.77 21.05 -17.02
C GLU A 16 16.94 22.35 -17.11
N MET A 17 15.61 22.22 -17.21
CA MET A 17 14.67 23.34 -17.20
C MET A 17 14.34 23.82 -15.77
N GLY A 18 14.94 23.23 -14.74
CA GLY A 18 14.70 23.56 -13.33
C GLY A 18 13.50 22.85 -12.71
N GLY A 19 12.90 21.88 -13.39
CA GLY A 19 11.79 21.07 -12.86
C GLY A 19 12.32 19.96 -11.92
N THR A 20 11.66 19.76 -10.80
CA THR A 20 11.97 18.67 -9.86
C THR A 20 11.16 17.44 -10.20
N VAL A 21 11.79 16.41 -10.76
CA VAL A 21 11.14 15.12 -11.06
C VAL A 21 11.18 14.27 -9.80
N ILE A 22 10.01 13.98 -9.22
CA ILE A 22 9.87 13.17 -8.01
C ILE A 22 9.65 11.69 -8.29
N HIS A 23 9.13 11.33 -9.47
CA HIS A 23 8.92 9.95 -9.87
C HIS A 23 8.80 9.81 -11.38
N CYS A 24 9.42 8.76 -11.93
CA CYS A 24 9.33 8.44 -13.36
C CYS A 24 9.15 6.93 -13.54
N LYS A 25 8.15 6.54 -14.31
CA LYS A 25 7.89 5.14 -14.73
C LYS A 25 8.03 5.00 -16.25
N THR A 26 7.63 3.83 -16.76
CA THR A 26 7.69 3.52 -18.19
C THR A 26 6.86 4.46 -19.07
N ASP A 27 5.80 5.05 -18.53
CA ASP A 27 4.74 5.79 -19.23
C ASP A 27 4.23 7.03 -18.46
N SER A 28 4.79 7.32 -17.30
CA SER A 28 4.38 8.49 -16.50
C SER A 28 5.56 9.19 -15.84
N ILE A 29 5.46 10.50 -15.67
CA ILE A 29 6.40 11.34 -14.95
C ILE A 29 5.63 12.22 -13.97
N LYS A 30 6.12 12.31 -12.73
CA LYS A 30 5.58 13.20 -11.70
C LYS A 30 6.59 14.29 -11.41
N VAL A 31 6.16 15.52 -11.51
CA VAL A 31 6.99 16.70 -11.33
C VAL A 31 6.39 17.55 -10.21
N LEU A 32 7.24 18.02 -9.31
CA LEU A 32 6.83 18.89 -8.21
C LEU A 32 6.61 20.31 -8.75
N ASP A 33 5.42 20.85 -8.54
CA ASP A 33 5.02 22.23 -8.91
C ASP A 33 5.59 22.71 -10.27
N PRO A 34 5.33 21.97 -11.38
CA PRO A 34 5.93 22.30 -12.65
C PRO A 34 5.42 23.65 -13.17
N SER A 35 6.32 24.47 -13.70
CA SER A 35 5.91 25.63 -14.46
C SER A 35 5.10 25.22 -15.69
N GLU A 36 4.28 26.14 -16.21
CA GLU A 36 3.53 25.90 -17.46
C GLU A 36 4.47 25.57 -18.64
N GLU A 37 5.66 26.15 -18.66
CA GLU A 37 6.68 25.86 -19.67
C GLU A 37 7.15 24.40 -19.60
N VAL A 38 7.44 23.89 -18.39
CA VAL A 38 7.83 22.48 -18.16
C VAL A 38 6.71 21.52 -18.56
N ALA A 39 5.47 21.80 -18.15
CA ALA A 39 4.33 20.97 -18.51
C ALA A 39 4.11 20.91 -20.04
N ASN A 40 4.16 22.06 -20.69
CA ASN A 40 4.03 22.16 -22.15
C ASN A 40 5.19 21.47 -22.89
N TYR A 41 6.40 21.55 -22.35
CA TYR A 41 7.56 20.83 -22.90
C TYR A 41 7.34 19.33 -22.87
N ILE A 42 6.92 18.76 -21.75
CA ILE A 42 6.65 17.32 -21.61
C ILE A 42 5.64 16.85 -22.66
N ILE A 43 4.53 17.57 -22.83
CA ILE A 43 3.48 17.24 -23.79
C ILE A 43 3.99 17.33 -25.25
N SER A 44 4.68 18.42 -25.59
CA SER A 44 5.19 18.64 -26.95
C SER A 44 6.28 17.64 -27.30
N ARG A 45 7.20 17.38 -26.37
CA ARG A 45 8.28 16.39 -26.55
C ARG A 45 7.73 14.98 -26.75
N GLY A 46 6.69 14.61 -25.99
CA GLY A 46 5.98 13.35 -26.22
C GLY A 46 5.48 13.22 -27.65
N LYS A 47 4.77 14.23 -28.16
CA LYS A 47 4.22 14.25 -29.52
C LYS A 47 5.29 14.09 -30.60
N GLU A 48 6.46 14.73 -30.46
CA GLU A 48 7.59 14.57 -31.38
C GLU A 48 8.05 13.12 -31.55
N PHE A 49 7.97 12.33 -30.46
CA PHE A 49 8.35 10.92 -30.43
C PHE A 49 7.19 9.95 -30.68
N GLY A 50 5.99 10.46 -30.97
CA GLY A 50 4.79 9.67 -31.22
C GLY A 50 4.09 9.17 -29.96
N TYR A 51 4.37 9.77 -28.80
CA TYR A 51 3.65 9.52 -27.54
C TYR A 51 2.61 10.63 -27.31
N ASN A 52 1.51 10.26 -26.64
CA ASN A 52 0.52 11.22 -26.19
C ASN A 52 0.61 11.36 -24.68
N PHE A 53 1.16 12.49 -24.20
CA PHE A 53 1.16 12.85 -22.77
C PHE A 53 0.03 13.83 -22.51
N GLU A 54 -0.62 13.62 -21.38
CA GLU A 54 -1.65 14.52 -20.83
C GLU A 54 -1.47 14.65 -19.32
N ILE A 55 -1.97 15.70 -18.73
CA ILE A 55 -2.03 15.84 -17.27
C ILE A 55 -3.19 14.96 -16.82
N GLU A 56 -2.86 13.82 -16.20
CA GLU A 56 -3.84 12.86 -15.73
C GLU A 56 -4.38 13.26 -14.36
N HIS A 57 -3.47 13.68 -13.46
CA HIS A 57 -3.81 14.05 -12.09
C HIS A 57 -2.90 15.12 -11.53
N ILE A 58 -3.48 15.96 -10.66
CA ILE A 58 -2.76 16.93 -9.83
C ILE A 58 -2.96 16.53 -8.38
N PHE A 59 -1.85 16.41 -7.64
CA PHE A 59 -1.86 16.00 -6.24
C PHE A 59 -1.63 17.20 -5.32
N ASP A 60 -2.39 17.29 -4.23
CA ASP A 60 -2.13 18.21 -3.13
C ASP A 60 -0.87 17.75 -2.36
N ARG A 61 -0.76 16.44 -2.14
CA ARG A 61 0.39 15.82 -1.50
C ARG A 61 0.58 14.38 -1.95
N ILE A 62 1.84 13.92 -1.92
CA ILE A 62 2.20 12.56 -2.27
C ILE A 62 3.37 12.08 -1.40
N CYS A 63 3.25 10.89 -0.83
CA CYS A 63 4.33 10.17 -0.16
C CYS A 63 4.74 8.97 -1.01
N LEU A 64 5.97 8.98 -1.50
CA LEU A 64 6.57 7.88 -2.26
C LEU A 64 7.32 6.97 -1.31
N VAL A 65 6.72 5.82 -0.95
CA VAL A 65 7.37 4.83 -0.09
C VAL A 65 8.43 4.03 -0.87
N ASN A 66 8.18 3.76 -2.14
CA ASN A 66 9.13 3.21 -3.11
C ASN A 66 8.56 3.35 -4.53
N ASP A 67 9.29 2.83 -5.53
CA ASP A 67 8.93 2.95 -6.96
C ASP A 67 7.50 2.43 -7.32
N ALA A 68 6.91 1.60 -6.48
CA ALA A 68 5.61 0.98 -6.74
C ALA A 68 4.54 1.32 -5.69
N VAL A 69 4.95 1.86 -4.55
CA VAL A 69 4.07 2.10 -3.39
C VAL A 69 4.08 3.58 -3.04
N TYR A 70 2.93 4.20 -3.12
CA TYR A 70 2.72 5.59 -2.73
C TYR A 70 1.33 5.80 -2.13
N VAL A 71 1.20 6.89 -1.40
CA VAL A 71 -0.08 7.43 -0.91
C VAL A 71 -0.17 8.88 -1.36
N CYS A 72 -1.31 9.31 -1.85
CA CYS A 72 -1.51 10.67 -2.31
C CYS A 72 -2.90 11.20 -1.96
N LYS A 73 -3.02 12.52 -1.91
CA LYS A 73 -4.28 13.25 -1.86
C LYS A 73 -4.39 14.09 -3.12
N TYR A 74 -5.49 13.95 -3.85
CA TYR A 74 -5.74 14.77 -5.03
C TYR A 74 -6.06 16.21 -4.64
N THR A 75 -5.70 17.16 -5.48
CA THR A 75 -6.14 18.55 -5.30
C THR A 75 -7.64 18.66 -5.32
N ASN A 76 -8.16 19.71 -4.69
CA ASN A 76 -9.57 20.02 -4.68
C ASN A 76 -9.94 20.81 -5.95
N ASP A 77 -9.66 20.24 -7.12
CA ASP A 77 -9.90 20.87 -8.41
C ASP A 77 -11.32 20.51 -8.91
N PRO A 78 -12.17 21.50 -9.20
CA PRO A 78 -13.50 21.27 -9.75
C PRO A 78 -13.51 20.57 -11.11
N GLU A 79 -12.45 20.69 -11.90
CA GLU A 79 -12.32 20.01 -13.20
C GLU A 79 -12.11 18.50 -13.06
N ASN A 80 -11.74 18.02 -11.85
CA ASN A 80 -11.54 16.61 -11.52
C ASN A 80 -12.57 16.16 -10.45
N GLU A 81 -13.87 16.40 -10.72
CA GLU A 81 -14.97 16.23 -9.76
C GLU A 81 -14.97 14.90 -9.02
N ASP A 82 -14.59 13.78 -9.71
CA ASP A 82 -14.63 12.44 -9.12
C ASP A 82 -13.50 12.19 -8.10
N MET A 83 -12.35 12.86 -8.23
CA MET A 83 -11.15 12.63 -7.42
C MET A 83 -10.81 13.79 -6.48
N ALA A 84 -11.47 14.96 -6.66
CA ALA A 84 -11.18 16.17 -5.90
C ALA A 84 -11.16 15.93 -4.38
N GLY A 85 -10.02 16.24 -3.75
CA GLY A 85 -9.80 16.11 -2.31
C GLY A 85 -9.77 14.67 -1.76
N LYS A 86 -9.87 13.65 -2.62
CA LYS A 86 -9.84 12.25 -2.18
C LYS A 86 -8.41 11.73 -2.00
N TRP A 87 -8.28 10.80 -1.09
CA TRP A 87 -7.08 10.01 -0.91
C TRP A 87 -7.06 8.80 -1.83
N ASP A 88 -5.86 8.40 -2.27
CA ASP A 88 -5.60 7.15 -2.96
C ASP A 88 -4.28 6.55 -2.48
N ALA A 89 -4.17 5.22 -2.57
CA ALA A 89 -3.00 4.51 -2.12
C ALA A 89 -2.70 3.30 -3.00
N THR A 90 -1.43 3.05 -3.25
CA THR A 90 -0.92 1.80 -3.80
C THR A 90 -0.12 1.04 -2.75
N GLY A 91 -0.12 -0.30 -2.84
CA GLY A 91 0.54 -1.17 -1.90
C GLY A 91 -0.40 -1.76 -0.84
N LYS A 92 -0.26 -3.07 -0.62
CA LYS A 92 -1.18 -3.86 0.23
C LYS A 92 -1.36 -3.29 1.63
N GLN A 93 -0.28 -2.76 2.24
CA GLN A 93 -0.34 -2.24 3.61
C GLN A 93 -1.25 -1.02 3.75
N TYR A 94 -1.42 -0.22 2.70
CA TYR A 94 -2.25 0.98 2.72
C TYR A 94 -3.64 0.76 2.11
N GLN A 95 -3.79 -0.30 1.29
CA GLN A 95 -5.05 -0.62 0.61
C GLN A 95 -6.00 -1.50 1.43
N VAL A 96 -5.59 -1.98 2.62
CA VAL A 96 -6.52 -2.62 3.56
C VAL A 96 -7.56 -1.58 3.95
N PRO A 97 -8.87 -1.79 3.72
CA PRO A 97 -9.88 -0.73 3.90
C PRO A 97 -9.89 -0.12 5.29
N TYR A 98 -9.71 -0.93 6.35
CA TYR A 98 -9.58 -0.45 7.72
C TYR A 98 -8.39 0.50 7.88
N VAL A 99 -7.21 0.14 7.36
CA VAL A 99 -6.00 0.96 7.43
C VAL A 99 -6.20 2.26 6.65
N PHE A 100 -6.69 2.17 5.42
CA PHE A 100 -6.91 3.31 4.56
C PHE A 100 -7.89 4.32 5.17
N LYS A 101 -9.01 3.84 5.68
CA LYS A 101 -10.02 4.69 6.32
C LYS A 101 -9.53 5.28 7.64
N THR A 102 -8.77 4.52 8.43
CA THR A 102 -8.25 5.00 9.71
C THR A 102 -7.21 6.10 9.55
N ILE A 103 -6.31 5.96 8.56
CA ILE A 103 -5.18 6.89 8.41
C ILE A 103 -5.54 8.07 7.48
N PHE A 104 -6.28 7.83 6.39
CA PHE A 104 -6.40 8.80 5.29
C PHE A 104 -7.80 9.36 5.09
N SER A 105 -8.80 8.51 4.75
CA SER A 105 -10.11 9.04 4.36
C SER A 105 -11.03 9.36 5.53
N HIS A 106 -10.77 8.83 6.72
CA HIS A 106 -11.57 9.00 7.94
C HIS A 106 -13.07 8.66 7.77
N GLU A 107 -13.40 7.89 6.74
CA GLU A 107 -14.75 7.39 6.55
C GLU A 107 -15.15 6.40 7.64
N PRO A 108 -16.44 6.29 7.97
CA PRO A 108 -16.91 5.31 8.95
C PRO A 108 -16.50 3.88 8.59
N ILE A 109 -15.95 3.16 9.56
CA ILE A 109 -15.62 1.73 9.42
C ILE A 109 -16.93 0.93 9.39
N VAL A 110 -17.10 0.13 8.37
CA VAL A 110 -18.22 -0.80 8.22
C VAL A 110 -17.74 -2.25 8.27
N PHE A 111 -18.65 -3.22 8.43
CA PHE A 111 -18.27 -4.63 8.55
C PHE A 111 -17.43 -5.13 7.37
N ASP A 112 -17.70 -4.65 6.17
CA ASP A 112 -16.95 -5.04 4.98
C ASP A 112 -15.47 -4.63 5.03
N ASP A 113 -15.13 -3.56 5.75
CA ASP A 113 -13.75 -3.11 5.97
C ASP A 113 -12.96 -4.05 6.91
N LEU A 114 -13.69 -4.87 7.68
CA LEU A 114 -13.16 -5.88 8.60
C LEU A 114 -13.11 -7.28 7.94
N CYS A 115 -13.21 -7.35 6.63
CA CYS A 115 -13.21 -8.59 5.88
C CYS A 115 -12.04 -8.62 4.91
N GLU A 116 -11.14 -9.61 5.07
CA GLU A 116 -9.98 -9.76 4.20
C GLU A 116 -10.12 -10.95 3.27
N THR A 117 -9.78 -10.75 2.00
CA THR A 117 -9.66 -11.84 1.03
C THR A 117 -8.29 -12.49 1.15
N LYS A 118 -8.27 -13.79 1.40
CA LYS A 118 -7.04 -14.61 1.37
C LYS A 118 -7.16 -15.59 0.22
N SER A 119 -6.12 -15.62 -0.63
CA SER A 119 -6.04 -16.51 -1.78
C SER A 119 -4.71 -17.25 -1.78
N THR A 120 -4.75 -18.51 -2.16
CA THR A 120 -3.56 -19.38 -2.29
C THR A 120 -3.61 -20.14 -3.61
N SER A 121 -2.44 -20.51 -4.13
CA SER A 121 -2.35 -21.34 -5.34
C SER A 121 -2.82 -22.78 -5.11
N SER A 122 -2.73 -23.26 -3.86
CA SER A 122 -3.18 -24.58 -3.39
C SER A 122 -4.49 -24.48 -2.60
N ALA A 123 -4.91 -25.57 -1.96
CA ALA A 123 -6.09 -25.57 -1.10
C ALA A 123 -5.85 -24.77 0.18
N LEU A 124 -6.89 -24.05 0.61
CA LEU A 124 -6.94 -23.22 1.82
C LEU A 124 -7.83 -23.91 2.86
N TYR A 125 -7.41 -23.88 4.11
CA TYR A 125 -8.06 -24.51 5.25
C TYR A 125 -8.13 -23.56 6.45
N LEU A 126 -9.19 -23.71 7.24
CA LEU A 126 -9.26 -23.24 8.62
C LEU A 126 -8.97 -24.41 9.57
N ASP A 127 -8.00 -24.23 10.46
CA ASP A 127 -7.66 -25.22 11.50
C ASP A 127 -8.32 -24.82 12.81
N PHE A 128 -9.43 -25.46 13.13
CA PHE A 128 -10.17 -25.25 14.38
C PHE A 128 -9.54 -26.05 15.53
N ASN A 129 -8.28 -25.78 15.82
CA ASN A 129 -7.47 -26.49 16.82
C ASN A 129 -7.61 -25.94 18.25
N GLU A 130 -8.45 -24.94 18.49
CA GLU A 130 -8.66 -24.38 19.82
C GLU A 130 -9.25 -25.43 20.76
N GLY A 131 -8.61 -25.59 21.93
CA GLY A 131 -9.02 -26.59 22.91
C GLY A 131 -8.58 -28.02 22.60
N LEU A 132 -7.94 -28.29 21.45
CA LEU A 132 -7.34 -29.59 21.16
C LEU A 132 -5.97 -29.74 21.83
N PRO A 133 -5.54 -30.99 22.12
CA PRO A 133 -4.17 -31.27 22.57
C PRO A 133 -3.12 -30.72 21.60
N GLU A 134 -1.93 -30.41 22.14
CA GLU A 134 -0.83 -29.85 21.33
C GLU A 134 -0.47 -30.81 20.17
N GLY A 135 -0.48 -30.27 18.93
CA GLY A 135 -0.17 -31.03 17.72
C GLY A 135 -1.37 -31.69 17.07
N GLU A 136 -2.55 -31.64 17.69
CA GLU A 136 -3.80 -32.04 17.05
C GLU A 136 -4.39 -30.89 16.22
N HIS A 137 -4.99 -31.25 15.07
CA HIS A 137 -5.52 -30.33 14.09
C HIS A 137 -6.93 -30.73 13.66
N ASN A 138 -7.74 -29.73 13.35
CA ASN A 138 -9.09 -29.93 12.79
C ASN A 138 -9.25 -29.02 11.57
N TYR A 139 -8.74 -29.49 10.45
CA TYR A 139 -8.74 -28.75 9.18
C TYR A 139 -10.10 -28.81 8.48
N GLN A 140 -10.73 -27.66 8.32
CA GLN A 140 -11.88 -27.48 7.46
C GLN A 140 -11.44 -26.91 6.11
N PHE A 141 -11.76 -27.62 5.03
CA PHE A 141 -11.49 -27.16 3.66
C PHE A 141 -12.37 -25.97 3.28
N ILE A 142 -11.77 -24.95 2.70
CA ILE A 142 -12.44 -23.72 2.24
C ILE A 142 -12.49 -23.64 0.72
N GLY A 143 -11.40 -23.92 0.04
CA GLY A 143 -11.23 -23.75 -1.41
C GLY A 143 -9.84 -23.21 -1.74
N LYS A 144 -9.73 -22.32 -2.69
CA LYS A 144 -8.47 -21.59 -2.99
C LYS A 144 -8.52 -20.14 -2.58
N THR A 145 -9.70 -19.61 -2.35
CA THR A 145 -9.96 -18.23 -1.97
C THR A 145 -11.12 -18.20 -0.99
N GLY A 146 -10.99 -17.39 0.03
CA GLY A 146 -12.06 -17.11 0.98
C GLY A 146 -11.98 -15.68 1.49
N ARG A 147 -13.04 -15.18 2.08
CA ARG A 147 -13.14 -13.89 2.73
C ARG A 147 -13.31 -14.10 4.22
N PHE A 148 -12.42 -13.54 5.02
CA PHE A 148 -12.26 -13.85 6.43
C PHE A 148 -12.25 -12.59 7.29
N THR A 149 -12.69 -12.77 8.55
CA THR A 149 -12.62 -11.73 9.57
C THR A 149 -11.89 -12.31 10.79
N PRO A 150 -10.86 -11.62 11.33
CA PRO A 150 -10.12 -12.10 12.49
C PRO A 150 -10.96 -11.98 13.76
N VAL A 151 -10.81 -12.95 14.68
CA VAL A 151 -11.48 -12.97 15.96
C VAL A 151 -10.50 -13.16 17.11
N ILE A 152 -10.90 -12.70 18.29
CA ILE A 152 -10.12 -12.77 19.52
C ILE A 152 -9.85 -14.24 19.89
N ASP A 153 -8.64 -14.55 20.39
CA ASP A 153 -8.30 -15.88 20.91
C ASP A 153 -9.26 -16.29 22.04
N GLY A 154 -9.60 -17.57 22.09
CA GLY A 154 -10.57 -18.09 23.05
C GLY A 154 -12.04 -17.89 22.65
N CYS A 155 -12.26 -17.34 21.46
CA CYS A 155 -13.61 -17.11 20.91
C CYS A 155 -13.94 -18.03 19.73
N GLY A 156 -13.19 -19.11 19.55
CA GLY A 156 -13.30 -20.01 18.40
C GLY A 156 -12.54 -19.49 17.17
N GLY A 157 -13.09 -19.81 15.99
CA GLY A 157 -12.38 -19.53 14.75
C GLY A 157 -11.23 -20.52 14.48
N GLY A 158 -10.63 -20.46 13.31
CA GLY A 158 -9.51 -21.30 12.91
C GLY A 158 -8.28 -20.50 12.51
N GLU A 159 -7.10 -21.10 12.63
CA GLU A 159 -5.89 -20.58 11.99
C GLU A 159 -5.91 -20.89 10.49
N LEU A 160 -5.43 -19.97 9.66
CA LEU A 160 -5.43 -20.15 8.20
C LEU A 160 -4.17 -20.89 7.73
N TYR A 161 -4.40 -22.03 7.08
CA TYR A 161 -3.37 -22.88 6.50
C TYR A 161 -3.63 -23.12 5.01
N ARG A 162 -2.56 -23.36 4.28
CA ARG A 162 -2.59 -23.84 2.89
C ARG A 162 -1.96 -25.21 2.78
N ASP A 163 -2.42 -25.99 1.81
CA ASP A 163 -1.73 -27.23 1.42
C ASP A 163 -0.32 -26.88 0.88
N ALA A 164 0.67 -27.50 1.48
CA ALA A 164 2.08 -27.38 1.08
C ALA A 164 2.59 -28.62 0.32
N GLY A 165 1.71 -29.58 0.01
CA GLY A 165 2.03 -30.86 -0.63
C GLY A 165 2.55 -31.90 0.35
N ASN A 166 2.50 -33.18 -0.04
CA ASN A 166 2.95 -34.32 0.78
C ASN A 166 2.31 -34.36 2.18
N ASP A 167 1.01 -34.15 2.24
CA ASP A 167 0.21 -34.12 3.48
C ASP A 167 0.72 -33.12 4.53
N LYS A 168 1.36 -32.04 4.07
CA LYS A 168 1.85 -30.95 4.93
C LYS A 168 1.00 -29.70 4.76
N TYR A 169 0.84 -28.98 5.85
CA TYR A 169 0.15 -27.70 5.88
C TYR A 169 1.11 -26.59 6.31
N ALA A 170 1.03 -25.46 5.65
CA ALA A 170 1.78 -24.25 6.00
C ALA A 170 0.83 -23.11 6.30
N ARG A 171 1.12 -22.34 7.37
CA ARG A 171 0.31 -21.17 7.69
C ARG A 171 0.32 -20.18 6.53
N VAL A 172 -0.80 -19.56 6.25
CA VAL A 172 -0.94 -18.54 5.20
C VAL A 172 -0.11 -17.31 5.59
N GLU A 173 0.58 -16.73 4.62
CA GLU A 173 1.40 -15.54 4.84
C GLU A 173 0.56 -14.36 5.37
N GLY A 174 1.11 -13.59 6.28
CA GLY A 174 0.44 -12.43 6.91
C GLY A 174 -0.63 -12.79 7.94
N THR A 175 -0.78 -14.09 8.32
CA THR A 175 -1.74 -14.52 9.34
C THR A 175 -1.09 -14.95 10.66
N SER A 176 0.22 -14.73 10.81
CA SER A 176 0.95 -14.98 12.05
C SER A 176 0.90 -13.75 12.97
N ARG A 177 0.75 -14.00 14.27
CA ARG A 177 0.91 -12.96 15.28
C ARG A 177 2.38 -12.51 15.37
N PRO A 178 2.65 -11.29 15.84
CA PRO A 178 4.01 -10.84 16.13
C PRO A 178 4.73 -11.84 17.05
N LYS A 179 6.03 -12.09 16.77
CA LYS A 179 6.82 -13.03 17.55
C LYS A 179 7.12 -12.47 18.93
N GLU A 180 6.60 -13.10 19.97
CA GLU A 180 6.99 -12.80 21.34
C GLU A 180 8.26 -13.55 21.74
N LYS A 181 9.13 -12.89 22.53
CA LYS A 181 10.39 -13.48 22.99
C LYS A 181 10.11 -14.74 23.84
N GLY A 182 10.70 -15.86 23.42
CA GLY A 182 10.57 -17.15 24.11
C GLY A 182 9.28 -17.93 23.84
N LYS A 183 8.37 -17.42 23.02
CA LYS A 183 7.15 -18.13 22.63
C LYS A 183 7.20 -18.63 21.19
N LYS A 184 6.48 -19.73 20.92
CA LYS A 184 6.22 -20.20 19.55
C LYS A 184 5.31 -19.21 18.85
N VAL A 185 5.57 -18.94 17.58
CA VAL A 185 4.71 -18.04 16.77
C VAL A 185 3.35 -18.69 16.60
N SER A 186 2.29 -18.07 17.11
CA SER A 186 0.89 -18.44 16.90
C SER A 186 0.30 -17.74 15.67
N GLY A 187 -0.81 -18.24 15.14
CA GLY A 187 -1.61 -17.55 14.14
C GLY A 187 -2.69 -16.67 14.77
N TYR A 188 -3.19 -15.72 13.99
CA TYR A 188 -4.48 -15.12 14.27
C TYR A 188 -5.58 -16.14 13.99
N ARG A 189 -6.71 -16.01 14.68
CA ARG A 189 -7.89 -16.86 14.47
C ARG A 189 -8.90 -16.14 13.60
N TRP A 190 -9.55 -16.90 12.73
CA TRP A 190 -10.44 -16.37 11.68
C TRP A 190 -11.72 -17.17 11.60
N TYR A 191 -12.78 -16.47 11.23
CA TYR A 191 -13.97 -17.10 10.64
C TYR A 191 -14.11 -16.64 9.20
N GLU A 192 -14.80 -17.46 8.37
CA GLU A 192 -15.32 -16.93 7.12
C GLU A 192 -16.26 -15.75 7.43
N SER A 193 -16.12 -14.64 6.71
CA SER A 193 -16.87 -13.40 6.99
C SER A 193 -18.40 -13.62 6.92
N VAL A 194 -18.85 -14.57 6.08
CA VAL A 194 -20.26 -14.92 5.98
C VAL A 194 -20.82 -15.48 7.31
N THR A 195 -20.00 -16.18 8.09
CA THR A 195 -20.39 -16.73 9.40
C THR A 195 -20.61 -15.63 10.44
N ILE A 196 -19.84 -14.53 10.35
CA ILE A 196 -19.92 -13.40 11.29
C ILE A 196 -21.02 -12.41 10.89
N LYS A 197 -21.25 -12.22 9.58
CA LYS A 197 -22.05 -11.12 9.02
C LYS A 197 -23.40 -10.92 9.69
N ASP A 198 -24.09 -12.02 9.98
CA ASP A 198 -25.44 -12.00 10.55
C ASP A 198 -25.46 -12.52 12.02
N ASN A 199 -24.30 -12.58 12.67
CA ASN A 199 -24.15 -13.05 14.04
C ASN A 199 -23.55 -11.94 14.94
N GLU A 200 -24.41 -11.24 15.67
CA GLU A 200 -24.01 -10.11 16.54
C GLU A 200 -23.07 -10.54 17.68
N GLU A 201 -23.21 -11.78 18.19
CA GLU A 201 -22.31 -12.28 19.21
C GLU A 201 -20.88 -12.42 18.64
N LEU A 202 -20.73 -13.01 17.44
CA LEU A 202 -19.43 -13.12 16.80
C LEU A 202 -18.89 -11.78 16.34
N LYS A 203 -19.72 -10.83 15.93
CA LYS A 203 -19.26 -9.44 15.62
C LYS A 203 -18.62 -8.80 16.83
N SER A 204 -19.12 -9.05 18.05
CA SER A 204 -18.51 -8.54 19.28
C SER A 204 -17.15 -9.15 19.61
N LYS A 205 -16.77 -10.23 18.91
CA LYS A 205 -15.50 -10.95 19.08
C LYS A 205 -14.46 -10.64 17.99
N ILE A 206 -14.74 -9.70 17.11
CA ILE A 206 -13.77 -9.28 16.08
C ILE A 206 -12.49 -8.77 16.74
N ASP A 207 -11.34 -9.25 16.26
CA ASP A 207 -10.02 -8.87 16.79
C ASP A 207 -9.54 -7.54 16.18
N TYR A 208 -9.93 -6.43 16.79
CA TYR A 208 -9.46 -5.10 16.40
C TYR A 208 -7.96 -4.89 16.65
N ILE A 209 -7.32 -5.68 17.52
CA ILE A 209 -5.86 -5.61 17.72
C ILE A 209 -5.13 -5.99 16.45
N TYR A 210 -5.67 -6.94 15.69
CA TYR A 210 -5.13 -7.28 14.37
C TYR A 210 -5.06 -6.07 13.45
N TYR A 211 -6.16 -5.32 13.33
CA TYR A 211 -6.24 -4.14 12.45
C TYR A 211 -5.40 -2.98 12.96
N ASN A 212 -5.40 -2.73 14.28
CA ASN A 212 -4.55 -1.70 14.87
C ASN A 212 -3.06 -1.99 14.62
N ASN A 213 -2.63 -3.24 14.71
CA ASN A 213 -1.26 -3.63 14.34
C ASN A 213 -0.94 -3.38 12.85
N LEU A 214 -1.92 -3.45 11.96
CA LEU A 214 -1.72 -3.08 10.54
C LEU A 214 -1.61 -1.56 10.38
N VAL A 215 -2.43 -0.79 11.09
CA VAL A 215 -2.36 0.69 11.13
C VAL A 215 -0.99 1.14 11.65
N ASP A 216 -0.56 0.62 12.80
CA ASP A 216 0.73 0.95 13.41
C ASP A 216 1.90 0.68 12.45
N LYS A 217 1.90 -0.48 11.78
CA LYS A 217 2.92 -0.81 10.76
C LYS A 217 2.89 0.12 9.55
N ALA A 218 1.71 0.54 9.12
CA ALA A 218 1.58 1.47 8.00
C ALA A 218 2.13 2.85 8.38
N ILE A 219 1.82 3.34 9.58
CA ILE A 219 2.35 4.59 10.13
C ILE A 219 3.88 4.49 10.30
N ASP A 220 4.39 3.42 10.91
CA ASP A 220 5.83 3.19 11.09
C ASP A 220 6.58 3.22 9.75
N ASN A 221 6.01 2.62 8.71
CA ASN A 221 6.61 2.65 7.38
C ASN A 221 6.63 4.06 6.78
N MET A 222 5.55 4.82 6.93
CA MET A 222 5.47 6.19 6.39
C MET A 222 6.37 7.15 7.17
N SER A 223 6.52 6.97 8.48
CA SER A 223 7.35 7.84 9.33
C SER A 223 8.82 7.88 8.93
N ASN A 224 9.29 6.90 8.14
CA ASN A 224 10.64 6.94 7.56
C ASN A 224 10.78 7.99 6.45
N PHE A 225 9.69 8.54 5.94
CA PHE A 225 9.67 9.49 4.81
C PHE A 225 9.18 10.88 5.22
N GLY A 226 8.74 11.07 6.45
CA GLY A 226 8.29 12.36 6.97
C GLY A 226 7.31 12.25 8.13
N ASP A 227 6.78 13.38 8.54
CA ASP A 227 5.77 13.48 9.59
C ASP A 227 4.41 13.04 9.05
N VAL A 228 3.92 11.90 9.57
CA VAL A 228 2.66 11.29 9.12
C VAL A 228 1.46 12.13 9.58
N GLU A 229 1.48 12.73 10.77
CA GLU A 229 0.39 13.56 11.27
C GLU A 229 0.22 14.81 10.40
N LEU A 230 1.33 15.45 10.04
CA LEU A 230 1.33 16.58 9.12
C LEU A 230 0.84 16.15 7.72
N PHE A 231 1.34 15.03 7.20
CA PHE A 231 0.97 14.53 5.89
C PHE A 231 -0.53 14.20 5.79
N THR A 232 -1.14 13.66 6.84
CA THR A 232 -2.56 13.26 6.86
C THR A 232 -3.51 14.34 7.36
N SER A 233 -2.98 15.46 7.89
CA SER A 233 -3.78 16.60 8.36
C SER A 233 -4.48 17.32 7.19
N ASP A 234 -5.47 18.15 7.52
CA ASP A 234 -6.08 19.08 6.55
C ASP A 234 -5.33 20.42 6.42
N GLU A 235 -4.24 20.59 7.18
CA GLU A 235 -3.39 21.76 7.10
C GLU A 235 -2.57 21.75 5.78
N PRO A 236 -2.35 22.92 5.16
CA PRO A 236 -1.51 22.99 3.97
C PRO A 236 -0.08 22.54 4.32
N MET A 237 0.51 21.76 3.41
CA MET A 237 1.92 21.35 3.56
C MET A 237 2.82 22.59 3.58
N PRO A 238 3.86 22.62 4.44
CA PRO A 238 4.86 23.69 4.42
C PRO A 238 5.49 23.79 3.03
N THR A 239 5.54 25.01 2.49
CA THR A 239 6.08 25.29 1.15
C THR A 239 7.62 25.29 1.10
N GLU A 240 8.27 25.17 2.26
CA GLU A 240 9.73 25.27 2.39
C GLU A 240 10.30 24.14 3.28
N GLU A 241 10.31 22.90 2.80
CA GLU A 241 11.31 21.96 3.28
C GLU A 241 12.39 21.79 2.20
N PRO A 242 13.68 21.89 2.55
CA PRO A 242 14.74 21.63 1.60
C PRO A 242 14.63 20.17 1.14
N VAL A 243 14.69 19.98 -0.17
CA VAL A 243 14.77 18.63 -0.76
C VAL A 243 15.87 17.86 -0.03
N PRO A 244 15.57 16.69 0.56
CA PRO A 244 16.58 15.93 1.30
C PRO A 244 17.83 15.72 0.45
N ASP A 245 19.01 15.83 1.05
CA ASP A 245 20.33 15.77 0.39
C ASP A 245 20.53 14.54 -0.51
N PHE A 246 19.82 13.44 -0.23
CA PHE A 246 19.89 12.24 -1.07
C PHE A 246 19.17 12.37 -2.43
N MET A 247 18.36 13.42 -2.63
CA MET A 247 17.75 13.75 -3.93
C MET A 247 18.58 14.74 -4.75
N GLN A 248 19.63 15.31 -4.15
CA GLN A 248 20.61 16.08 -4.91
C GLN A 248 21.50 15.07 -5.64
N ILE A 249 21.40 15.07 -6.98
CA ILE A 249 22.39 14.37 -7.81
C ILE A 249 23.74 15.06 -7.52
N PRO A 250 24.79 14.31 -7.08
CA PRO A 250 26.10 14.92 -6.90
C PRO A 250 26.48 15.65 -8.19
N ASP A 251 26.90 16.90 -8.09
CA ASP A 251 27.56 17.56 -9.21
C ASP A 251 28.71 16.65 -9.65
N THR A 252 28.53 15.96 -10.74
CA THR A 252 29.61 15.23 -11.38
C THR A 252 30.49 16.25 -12.04
N ASP A 253 31.45 16.81 -11.27
CA ASP A 253 32.63 17.40 -11.84
C ASP A 253 33.27 16.34 -12.76
N ASP A 254 33.41 16.71 -14.01
CA ASP A 254 34.03 16.01 -15.13
C ASP A 254 35.04 14.91 -14.73
N GLU A 255 34.61 13.67 -14.58
CA GLU A 255 35.46 12.51 -14.78
C GLU A 255 34.81 11.58 -15.82
N GLU A 256 35.53 11.41 -16.90
CA GLU A 256 35.20 10.61 -18.08
C GLU A 256 34.65 9.22 -17.68
N LEU A 257 33.42 8.92 -18.10
CA LEU A 257 32.87 7.55 -18.05
C LEU A 257 33.72 6.66 -18.98
N PRO A 258 34.34 5.58 -18.50
CA PRO A 258 34.95 4.61 -19.36
C PRO A 258 33.88 3.86 -20.13
N PHE A 259 33.92 3.96 -21.44
CA PHE A 259 33.13 3.14 -22.36
C PHE A 259 33.46 1.65 -22.15
N LEU A 260 32.47 0.83 -21.83
CA LEU A 260 32.41 -0.60 -22.17
C LEU A 260 31.07 -0.94 -22.75
#